data_c5f8f256ad5d7549422917f17dd23628
#
_entry.id   c5f8f256ad5d7549422917f17dd23628
#
_cell.length_a   1.000
_cell.length_b   1.000
_cell.length_c   1.000
_cell.angle_alpha   90.00
_cell.angle_beta   90.00
_cell.angle_gamma   90.00
#
_symmetry.space_group_name_H-M   'P 1'
#
loop_
_entity.id
_entity.type
_entity.pdbx_description
1 polymer ?
#
loop_
_entity_poly.entity_id
_entity_poly.type
_entity_poly.pdbx_seq_one_letter_code
_entity_poly.pdbx_strand_id
1 'polypeptide(L)'
;RTKMVTVQRATGYGWRKAITIDQIKEWVEFVHEINPDIIRMVDNCYGEFLHTYEPTQVGADIIAGSLIKNPGGGLALTGGYVTGRADLIERISYRMTCPGIGGECGLTFGQTRTMLQGLFLAPRTVNGAVKGAILCGKVFEKLGYDVCPKPEDERSDIIEAIRLGSPEAVVAFCQGIQAAAPIDSYVSPEPWDMPGYEDPVVMAAGAFVQGSSIELSADAPIREPYN
;
A
#
# COMPACT_ATOMS: atom_id res chain seq x y z
N ARG A 1 16.09 13.08 -20.57
CA ARG A 1 15.42 14.28 -20.01
C ARG A 1 14.25 13.83 -19.17
N THR A 2 14.40 13.94 -17.87
CA THR A 2 13.37 13.56 -16.88
C THR A 2 12.14 14.43 -17.04
N LYS A 3 10.97 13.82 -17.17
CA LYS A 3 9.68 14.51 -17.24
C LYS A 3 8.85 14.32 -15.99
N MET A 4 9.07 13.23 -15.30
CA MET A 4 8.39 12.87 -14.07
C MET A 4 9.36 12.16 -13.15
N VAL A 5 9.25 12.41 -11.87
CA VAL A 5 9.88 11.64 -10.80
C VAL A 5 8.79 11.05 -9.92
N THR A 6 9.06 9.87 -9.39
CA THR A 6 8.10 9.14 -8.57
C THR A 6 8.75 8.72 -7.26
N VAL A 7 8.00 8.82 -6.18
CA VAL A 7 8.37 8.27 -4.88
C VAL A 7 7.28 7.33 -4.39
N GLN A 8 7.69 6.19 -3.83
CA GLN A 8 6.81 5.27 -3.15
C GLN A 8 6.78 5.62 -1.66
N ARG A 9 5.60 5.99 -1.14
CA ARG A 9 5.40 6.41 0.25
C ARG A 9 5.64 5.25 1.22
N ALA A 10 4.94 4.14 0.99
CA ALA A 10 5.04 2.96 1.84
C ALA A 10 6.40 2.28 1.78
N THR A 11 6.70 1.52 2.82
CA THR A 11 7.97 0.79 2.93
C THR A 11 8.16 -0.28 1.87
N GLY A 12 7.08 -0.87 1.34
CA GLY A 12 7.15 -2.05 0.48
C GLY A 12 7.83 -3.20 1.21
N TYR A 13 8.70 -3.93 0.50
CA TYR A 13 9.53 -4.99 1.10
C TYR A 13 10.89 -4.49 1.61
N GLY A 14 11.03 -3.17 1.78
CA GLY A 14 12.29 -2.59 2.27
C GLY A 14 12.32 -2.50 3.79
N TRP A 15 13.48 -2.79 4.40
CA TRP A 15 13.71 -2.55 5.83
C TRP A 15 13.95 -1.06 6.08
N ARG A 16 12.88 -0.27 6.00
CA ARG A 16 12.89 1.19 6.22
C ARG A 16 11.53 1.66 6.75
N LYS A 17 11.48 2.84 7.33
CA LYS A 17 10.21 3.51 7.64
C LYS A 17 9.55 4.04 6.36
N ALA A 18 8.23 4.15 6.36
CA ALA A 18 7.47 4.85 5.33
C ALA A 18 7.85 6.34 5.30
N ILE A 19 7.72 6.95 4.14
CA ILE A 19 8.03 8.38 3.94
C ILE A 19 6.89 9.22 4.53
N THR A 20 7.23 10.14 5.44
CA THR A 20 6.23 11.02 6.07
C THR A 20 5.75 12.10 5.10
N ILE A 21 4.61 12.74 5.43
CA ILE A 21 4.10 13.86 4.63
C ILE A 21 5.09 15.02 4.60
N ASP A 22 5.80 15.29 5.70
CA ASP A 22 6.82 16.34 5.75
C ASP A 22 8.01 16.02 4.84
N GLN A 23 8.47 14.77 4.85
CA GLN A 23 9.52 14.32 3.92
C GLN A 23 9.06 14.38 2.45
N ILE A 24 7.78 14.10 2.17
CA ILE A 24 7.22 14.27 0.81
C ILE A 24 7.24 15.76 0.42
N LYS A 25 6.89 16.65 1.34
CA LYS A 25 6.95 18.10 1.12
C LYS A 25 8.36 18.54 0.79
N GLU A 26 9.34 18.16 1.59
CA GLU A 26 10.77 18.47 1.35
C GLU A 26 11.23 17.94 -0.02
N TRP A 27 10.84 16.72 -0.37
CA TRP A 27 11.16 16.13 -1.67
C TRP A 27 10.51 16.89 -2.83
N VAL A 28 9.26 17.32 -2.67
CA VAL A 28 8.54 18.14 -3.67
C VAL A 28 9.25 19.47 -3.90
N GLU A 29 9.63 20.16 -2.82
CA GLU A 29 10.35 21.43 -2.85
C GLU A 29 11.72 21.25 -3.52
N PHE A 30 12.49 20.24 -3.15
CA PHE A 30 13.77 19.92 -3.76
C PHE A 30 13.68 19.67 -5.28
N VAL A 31 12.67 18.89 -5.73
CA VAL A 31 12.49 18.65 -7.17
C VAL A 31 12.09 19.92 -7.89
N HIS A 32 11.26 20.76 -7.26
CA HIS A 32 10.84 22.05 -7.83
C HIS A 32 12.01 23.01 -8.02
N GLU A 33 12.94 23.07 -7.08
CA GLU A 33 14.15 23.88 -7.17
C GLU A 33 15.05 23.44 -8.33
N ILE A 34 15.13 22.15 -8.62
CA ILE A 34 15.91 21.63 -9.76
C ILE A 34 15.25 21.99 -11.08
N ASN A 35 13.96 21.75 -11.21
CA ASN A 35 13.20 22.09 -12.40
C ASN A 35 11.68 22.03 -12.09
N PRO A 36 10.99 23.19 -12.09
CA PRO A 36 9.56 23.26 -11.79
C PRO A 36 8.65 22.50 -12.78
N ASP A 37 9.14 22.20 -13.99
CA ASP A 37 8.37 21.48 -15.01
C ASP A 37 8.36 19.96 -14.81
N ILE A 38 9.13 19.43 -13.87
CA ILE A 38 9.13 18.00 -13.55
C ILE A 38 7.87 17.66 -12.76
N ILE A 39 7.09 16.70 -13.26
CA ILE A 39 5.91 16.18 -12.57
C ILE A 39 6.37 15.35 -11.37
N ARG A 40 5.80 15.61 -10.19
CA ARG A 40 6.07 14.92 -8.93
C ARG A 40 4.91 14.00 -8.62
N MET A 41 5.16 12.70 -8.74
CA MET A 41 4.16 11.66 -8.50
C MET A 41 4.47 10.91 -7.22
N VAL A 42 3.45 10.61 -6.43
CA VAL A 42 3.57 9.75 -5.25
C VAL A 42 2.71 8.50 -5.45
N ASP A 43 3.33 7.32 -5.33
CA ASP A 43 2.60 6.08 -5.04
C ASP A 43 2.20 6.14 -3.57
N ASN A 44 0.89 6.34 -3.34
CA ASN A 44 0.32 6.60 -2.03
C ASN A 44 -0.26 5.34 -1.37
N CYS A 45 -0.09 4.16 -1.99
CA CYS A 45 -0.56 2.89 -1.43
C CYS A 45 -0.14 2.73 0.03
N TYR A 46 -1.09 2.30 0.87
CA TYR A 46 -0.95 2.11 2.32
C TYR A 46 -0.76 3.38 3.16
N GLY A 47 -0.63 4.56 2.53
CA GLY A 47 -0.46 5.83 3.24
C GLY A 47 -1.75 6.63 3.42
N GLU A 48 -2.81 6.29 2.69
CA GLU A 48 -4.05 7.06 2.69
C GLU A 48 -4.73 7.02 4.07
N PHE A 49 -5.26 8.16 4.48
CA PHE A 49 -5.98 8.36 5.75
C PHE A 49 -5.17 8.18 7.04
N LEU A 50 -3.83 8.09 6.97
CA LEU A 50 -2.98 8.08 8.17
C LEU A 50 -2.79 9.48 8.74
N HIS A 51 -2.78 10.49 7.88
CA HIS A 51 -2.63 11.89 8.25
C HIS A 51 -3.85 12.71 7.82
N THR A 52 -3.97 13.93 8.32
CA THR A 52 -5.00 14.88 7.92
C THR A 52 -4.72 15.54 6.56
N TYR A 53 -3.52 15.34 6.04
CA TYR A 53 -3.07 15.83 4.73
C TYR A 53 -2.64 14.66 3.86
N GLU A 54 -2.97 14.77 2.57
CA GLU A 54 -2.49 13.86 1.53
C GLU A 54 -1.36 14.53 0.72
N PRO A 55 -0.52 13.76 0.00
CA PRO A 55 0.64 14.31 -0.70
C PRO A 55 0.32 15.45 -1.69
N THR A 56 -0.86 15.46 -2.30
CA THR A 56 -1.29 16.55 -3.19
C THR A 56 -1.48 17.88 -2.46
N GLN A 57 -1.78 17.85 -1.15
CA GLN A 57 -1.94 19.06 -0.34
C GLN A 57 -0.60 19.67 0.08
N VAL A 58 0.50 18.92 -0.08
CA VAL A 58 1.87 19.39 0.18
C VAL A 58 2.68 19.56 -1.10
N GLY A 59 2.03 19.56 -2.27
CA GLY A 59 2.60 19.96 -3.54
C GLY A 59 2.95 18.83 -4.51
N ALA A 60 2.61 17.57 -4.23
CA ALA A 60 2.67 16.51 -5.24
C ALA A 60 1.67 16.81 -6.36
N ASP A 61 2.09 16.66 -7.62
CA ASP A 61 1.24 16.95 -8.77
C ASP A 61 0.16 15.88 -8.97
N ILE A 62 0.50 14.63 -8.72
CA ILE A 62 -0.43 13.48 -8.79
C ILE A 62 -0.07 12.44 -7.73
N ILE A 63 -1.10 11.74 -7.28
CA ILE A 63 -0.98 10.52 -6.48
C ILE A 63 -1.75 9.40 -7.14
N ALA A 64 -1.28 8.19 -6.96
CA ALA A 64 -1.97 6.98 -7.38
C ALA A 64 -1.99 5.96 -6.23
N GLY A 65 -2.99 5.12 -6.23
CA GLY A 65 -3.12 4.06 -5.24
C GLY A 65 -4.12 2.99 -5.65
N SER A 66 -4.27 2.00 -4.80
CA SER A 66 -5.14 0.85 -5.02
C SER A 66 -6.39 0.91 -4.14
N LEU A 67 -7.55 0.60 -4.72
CA LEU A 67 -8.80 0.50 -3.98
C LEU A 67 -8.92 -0.81 -3.18
N ILE A 68 -8.08 -1.82 -3.43
CA ILE A 68 -8.02 -3.02 -2.58
C ILE A 68 -7.21 -2.80 -1.29
N LYS A 69 -6.70 -1.60 -1.08
CA LYS A 69 -5.93 -1.16 0.10
C LYS A 69 -6.76 -0.16 0.91
N ASN A 70 -6.09 0.80 1.53
CA ASN A 70 -6.70 1.78 2.44
C ASN A 70 -8.01 2.40 1.91
N PRO A 71 -8.07 2.96 0.69
CA PRO A 71 -9.28 3.67 0.25
C PRO A 71 -10.50 2.77 0.05
N GLY A 72 -10.29 1.48 -0.17
CA GLY A 72 -11.40 0.53 -0.35
C GLY A 72 -12.06 0.09 0.95
N GLY A 73 -11.46 0.37 2.12
CA GLY A 73 -12.03 0.10 3.42
C GLY A 73 -12.38 -1.37 3.68
N GLY A 74 -11.72 -2.31 2.98
CA GLY A 74 -12.02 -3.74 3.04
C GLY A 74 -13.24 -4.18 2.21
N LEU A 75 -13.90 -3.27 1.49
CA LEU A 75 -15.11 -3.57 0.71
C LEU A 75 -14.88 -3.59 -0.81
N ALA A 76 -13.95 -2.81 -1.32
CA ALA A 76 -13.66 -2.77 -2.75
C ALA A 76 -12.93 -4.04 -3.20
N LEU A 77 -13.49 -4.74 -4.18
CA LEU A 77 -12.96 -6.02 -4.66
C LEU A 77 -11.77 -5.83 -5.62
N THR A 78 -11.70 -4.68 -6.28
CA THR A 78 -10.67 -4.34 -7.26
C THR A 78 -10.66 -2.84 -7.49
N GLY A 79 -9.72 -2.37 -8.31
CA GLY A 79 -9.67 -1.01 -8.77
C GLY A 79 -8.47 -0.23 -8.27
N GLY A 80 -8.29 0.94 -8.85
CA GLY A 80 -7.26 1.90 -8.49
C GLY A 80 -7.78 3.31 -8.66
N TYR A 81 -7.03 4.27 -8.16
CA TYR A 81 -7.33 5.68 -8.33
C TYR A 81 -6.08 6.45 -8.75
N VAL A 82 -6.31 7.52 -9.45
CA VAL A 82 -5.32 8.58 -9.68
C VAL A 82 -6.01 9.91 -9.41
N THR A 83 -5.40 10.78 -8.64
CA THR A 83 -5.91 12.11 -8.35
C THR A 83 -4.79 13.14 -8.30
N GLY A 84 -5.12 14.41 -8.53
CA GLY A 84 -4.16 15.51 -8.54
C GLY A 84 -4.53 16.59 -9.52
N ARG A 85 -3.54 17.17 -10.20
CA ARG A 85 -3.71 18.25 -11.16
C ARG A 85 -4.66 17.86 -12.29
N ALA A 86 -5.66 18.71 -12.56
CA ALA A 86 -6.72 18.43 -13.52
C ALA A 86 -6.19 18.16 -14.96
N ASP A 87 -5.19 18.92 -15.40
CA ASP A 87 -4.57 18.75 -16.73
C ASP A 87 -3.89 17.37 -16.88
N LEU A 88 -3.31 16.85 -15.81
CA LEU A 88 -2.70 15.53 -15.80
C LEU A 88 -3.75 14.43 -15.73
N ILE A 89 -4.78 14.60 -14.91
CA ILE A 89 -5.88 13.63 -14.79
C ILE A 89 -6.64 13.49 -16.12
N GLU A 90 -6.92 14.59 -16.81
CA GLU A 90 -7.54 14.55 -18.13
C GLU A 90 -6.69 13.71 -19.11
N ARG A 91 -5.40 13.97 -19.20
CA ARG A 91 -4.49 13.22 -20.09
C ARG A 91 -4.39 11.73 -19.71
N ILE A 92 -4.38 11.42 -18.42
CA ILE A 92 -4.35 10.03 -17.92
C ILE A 92 -5.65 9.31 -18.29
N SER A 93 -6.80 9.97 -18.19
CA SER A 93 -8.10 9.36 -18.49
C SER A 93 -8.19 8.82 -19.93
N TYR A 94 -7.58 9.50 -20.89
CA TYR A 94 -7.50 9.02 -22.29
C TYR A 94 -6.70 7.73 -22.47
N ARG A 95 -5.92 7.34 -21.48
CA ARG A 95 -5.12 6.13 -21.54
C ARG A 95 -5.66 5.00 -20.65
N MET A 96 -6.27 5.36 -19.52
CA MET A 96 -6.69 4.39 -18.51
C MET A 96 -8.01 3.70 -18.83
N THR A 97 -8.89 4.32 -19.58
CA THR A 97 -10.19 3.76 -19.94
C THR A 97 -10.19 3.30 -21.40
N CYS A 98 -10.91 3.99 -22.25
CA CYS A 98 -10.91 3.76 -23.68
C CYS A 98 -10.01 4.81 -24.35
N PRO A 99 -8.95 4.44 -25.06
CA PRO A 99 -8.04 5.40 -25.70
C PRO A 99 -8.81 6.42 -26.57
N GLY A 100 -8.60 7.70 -26.27
CA GLY A 100 -9.22 8.83 -26.98
C GLY A 100 -10.63 9.23 -26.54
N ILE A 101 -11.31 8.46 -25.66
CA ILE A 101 -12.63 8.79 -25.11
C ILE A 101 -12.51 9.38 -23.69
N GLY A 102 -11.59 8.86 -22.89
CA GLY A 102 -11.34 9.38 -21.55
C GLY A 102 -12.41 9.00 -20.54
N GLY A 103 -12.75 9.97 -19.64
CA GLY A 103 -13.61 9.73 -18.49
C GLY A 103 -15.07 9.40 -18.77
N GLU A 104 -15.54 9.52 -20.02
CA GLU A 104 -16.91 9.15 -20.42
C GLU A 104 -17.09 7.64 -20.62
N CYS A 105 -16.03 6.87 -20.55
CA CYS A 105 -16.02 5.43 -20.73
C CYS A 105 -15.34 4.74 -19.55
N GLY A 106 -15.84 3.60 -19.16
CA GLY A 106 -15.26 2.77 -18.11
C GLY A 106 -16.28 1.81 -17.53
N LEU A 107 -15.81 0.62 -17.14
CA LEU A 107 -16.64 -0.41 -16.52
C LEU A 107 -16.28 -0.53 -15.04
N THR A 108 -17.27 -0.45 -14.16
CA THR A 108 -17.13 -0.68 -12.73
C THR A 108 -17.67 -2.04 -12.28
N PHE A 109 -18.21 -2.84 -13.20
CA PHE A 109 -18.79 -4.16 -12.94
C PHE A 109 -19.81 -4.14 -11.79
N GLY A 110 -20.59 -3.05 -11.65
CA GLY A 110 -21.57 -2.88 -10.58
C GLY A 110 -20.98 -2.54 -9.20
N GLN A 111 -19.68 -2.31 -9.08
CA GLN A 111 -19.01 -2.11 -7.79
C GLN A 111 -19.02 -0.68 -7.27
N THR A 112 -19.52 0.30 -8.01
CA THR A 112 -19.46 1.72 -7.64
C THR A 112 -19.96 1.99 -6.22
N ARG A 113 -21.10 1.40 -5.84
CA ARG A 113 -21.66 1.57 -4.48
C ARG A 113 -20.73 1.01 -3.42
N THR A 114 -20.18 -0.18 -3.64
CA THR A 114 -19.28 -0.85 -2.69
C THR A 114 -17.97 -0.07 -2.54
N MET A 115 -17.43 0.45 -3.64
CA MET A 115 -16.24 1.31 -3.61
C MET A 115 -16.49 2.60 -2.82
N LEU A 116 -17.62 3.28 -3.06
CA LEU A 116 -17.99 4.51 -2.34
C LEU A 116 -18.25 4.26 -0.86
N GLN A 117 -18.91 3.14 -0.53
CA GLN A 117 -19.10 2.74 0.86
C GLN A 117 -17.77 2.40 1.54
N GLY A 118 -16.88 1.70 0.84
CA GLY A 118 -15.53 1.42 1.32
C GLY A 118 -14.75 2.71 1.61
N LEU A 119 -14.78 3.66 0.69
CA LEU A 119 -14.14 4.97 0.85
C LEU A 119 -14.70 5.72 2.07
N PHE A 120 -16.01 5.70 2.27
CA PHE A 120 -16.66 6.31 3.44
C PHE A 120 -16.21 5.69 4.76
N LEU A 121 -15.99 4.37 4.79
CA LEU A 121 -15.56 3.64 5.98
C LEU A 121 -14.03 3.61 6.15
N ALA A 122 -13.27 3.93 5.11
CA ALA A 122 -11.82 3.78 5.06
C ALA A 122 -11.07 4.42 6.25
N PRO A 123 -11.37 5.65 6.70
CA PRO A 123 -10.64 6.23 7.83
C PRO A 123 -10.75 5.39 9.11
N ARG A 124 -11.92 4.79 9.36
CA ARG A 124 -12.13 3.91 10.52
C ARG A 124 -11.37 2.59 10.35
N THR A 125 -11.41 2.01 9.17
CA THR A 125 -10.73 0.75 8.86
C THR A 125 -9.21 0.91 8.95
N VAL A 126 -8.67 2.01 8.39
CA VAL A 126 -7.24 2.35 8.48
C VAL A 126 -6.79 2.54 9.92
N ASN A 127 -7.59 3.23 10.75
CA ASN A 127 -7.29 3.35 12.18
C ASN A 127 -7.21 1.98 12.89
N GLY A 128 -8.08 1.04 12.50
CA GLY A 128 -8.02 -0.34 12.99
C GLY A 128 -6.73 -1.05 12.54
N ALA A 129 -6.37 -0.92 11.26
CA ALA A 129 -5.16 -1.50 10.70
C ALA A 129 -3.88 -0.98 11.38
N VAL A 130 -3.78 0.34 11.60
CA VAL A 130 -2.64 0.95 12.33
C VAL A 130 -2.51 0.38 13.73
N LYS A 131 -3.61 0.27 14.46
CA LYS A 131 -3.60 -0.34 15.81
C LYS A 131 -3.16 -1.80 15.78
N GLY A 132 -3.61 -2.56 14.78
CA GLY A 132 -3.20 -3.94 14.56
C GLY A 132 -1.70 -4.05 14.28
N ALA A 133 -1.17 -3.21 13.40
CA ALA A 133 0.26 -3.15 13.10
C ALA A 133 1.09 -2.81 14.34
N ILE A 134 0.71 -1.79 15.11
CA ILE A 134 1.39 -1.44 16.37
C ILE A 134 1.37 -2.60 17.38
N LEU A 135 0.22 -3.27 17.53
CA LEU A 135 0.10 -4.41 18.42
C LEU A 135 1.01 -5.57 17.96
N CYS A 136 1.00 -5.87 16.67
CA CYS A 136 1.86 -6.89 16.07
C CYS A 136 3.33 -6.58 16.34
N GLY A 137 3.79 -5.37 16.01
CA GLY A 137 5.16 -4.93 16.27
C GLY A 137 5.53 -5.06 17.75
N LYS A 138 4.63 -4.67 18.67
CA LYS A 138 4.89 -4.77 20.12
C LYS A 138 4.99 -6.21 20.60
N VAL A 139 4.17 -7.10 20.06
CA VAL A 139 4.24 -8.54 20.43
C VAL A 139 5.56 -9.15 19.96
N PHE A 140 5.92 -8.93 18.69
CA PHE A 140 7.14 -9.51 18.12
C PHE A 140 8.41 -8.90 18.73
N GLU A 141 8.41 -7.59 19.02
CA GLU A 141 9.51 -6.98 19.78
C GLU A 141 9.71 -7.64 21.16
N LYS A 142 8.62 -7.91 21.89
CA LYS A 142 8.68 -8.61 23.19
C LYS A 142 9.15 -10.07 23.06
N LEU A 143 8.92 -10.69 21.91
CA LEU A 143 9.42 -12.04 21.61
C LEU A 143 10.90 -12.03 21.19
N GLY A 144 11.52 -10.86 21.06
CA GLY A 144 12.94 -10.71 20.72
C GLY A 144 13.24 -10.54 19.24
N TYR A 145 12.22 -10.31 18.40
CA TYR A 145 12.40 -10.01 16.98
C TYR A 145 12.67 -8.53 16.74
N ASP A 146 13.44 -8.23 15.70
CA ASP A 146 13.53 -6.88 15.17
C ASP A 146 12.25 -6.54 14.40
N VAL A 147 11.71 -5.34 14.63
CA VAL A 147 10.53 -4.82 13.97
C VAL A 147 10.76 -3.41 13.42
N CYS A 148 10.12 -3.09 12.31
CA CYS A 148 10.21 -1.78 11.66
C CYS A 148 8.87 -1.38 11.02
N PRO A 149 8.28 -0.22 11.40
CA PRO A 149 8.74 0.72 12.43
C PRO A 149 8.62 0.14 13.84
N LYS A 150 9.29 0.75 14.81
CA LYS A 150 9.07 0.40 16.22
C LYS A 150 7.65 0.80 16.65
N PRO A 151 7.07 0.15 17.68
CA PRO A 151 5.70 0.47 18.13
C PRO A 151 5.46 1.93 18.50
N GLU A 152 6.49 2.61 18.95
CA GLU A 152 6.46 4.02 19.37
C GLU A 152 6.82 4.99 18.24
N ASP A 153 7.23 4.50 17.07
CA ASP A 153 7.58 5.34 15.93
C ASP A 153 6.34 5.97 15.27
N GLU A 154 6.54 7.14 14.70
CA GLU A 154 5.56 7.74 13.80
C GLU A 154 5.36 6.84 12.57
N ARG A 155 4.11 6.68 12.16
CA ARG A 155 3.72 5.85 11.03
C ARG A 155 3.18 6.70 9.88
N SER A 156 3.57 6.33 8.68
CA SER A 156 3.07 6.93 7.44
C SER A 156 2.52 5.89 6.46
N ASP A 157 2.46 4.63 6.90
CA ASP A 157 1.73 3.51 6.27
C ASP A 157 1.19 2.56 7.35
N ILE A 158 0.51 1.50 6.92
CA ILE A 158 -0.05 0.46 7.79
C ILE A 158 0.81 -0.81 7.85
N ILE A 159 2.01 -0.78 7.29
CA ILE A 159 2.89 -1.95 7.20
C ILE A 159 3.67 -2.12 8.51
N GLU A 160 3.82 -3.37 8.91
CA GLU A 160 4.72 -3.80 9.96
C GLU A 160 5.68 -4.83 9.40
N ALA A 161 6.97 -4.53 9.36
CA ALA A 161 7.99 -5.47 8.95
C ALA A 161 8.59 -6.15 10.19
N ILE A 162 8.71 -7.48 10.13
CA ILE A 162 9.25 -8.32 11.20
C ILE A 162 10.39 -9.14 10.62
N ARG A 163 11.61 -9.00 11.17
CA ARG A 163 12.74 -9.79 10.73
C ARG A 163 12.68 -11.18 11.36
N LEU A 164 12.24 -12.15 10.58
CA LEU A 164 12.03 -13.53 11.04
C LEU A 164 13.30 -14.39 10.99
N GLY A 165 14.30 -14.00 10.20
CA GLY A 165 15.65 -14.54 10.23
C GLY A 165 15.90 -15.78 9.38
N SER A 166 14.87 -16.42 8.81
CA SER A 166 15.04 -17.52 7.86
C SER A 166 13.87 -17.65 6.88
N PRO A 167 14.08 -18.29 5.72
CA PRO A 167 13.00 -18.58 4.76
C PRO A 167 11.87 -19.38 5.38
N GLU A 168 12.21 -20.40 6.17
CA GLU A 168 11.25 -21.30 6.82
C GLU A 168 10.36 -20.53 7.80
N ALA A 169 10.93 -19.59 8.54
CA ALA A 169 10.16 -18.76 9.48
C ALA A 169 9.21 -17.81 8.76
N VAL A 170 9.61 -17.22 7.62
CA VAL A 170 8.74 -16.39 6.77
C VAL A 170 7.56 -17.21 6.23
N VAL A 171 7.84 -18.39 5.70
CA VAL A 171 6.79 -19.31 5.20
C VAL A 171 5.84 -19.71 6.31
N ALA A 172 6.37 -20.13 7.49
CA ALA A 172 5.58 -20.54 8.63
C ALA A 172 4.69 -19.38 9.16
N PHE A 173 5.20 -18.14 9.17
CA PHE A 173 4.42 -16.97 9.54
C PHE A 173 3.24 -16.74 8.58
N CYS A 174 3.48 -16.78 7.27
CA CYS A 174 2.44 -16.64 6.27
C CYS A 174 1.41 -17.77 6.35
N GLN A 175 1.85 -19.02 6.55
CA GLN A 175 0.95 -20.15 6.75
C GLN A 175 0.09 -20.00 8.01
N GLY A 176 0.66 -19.47 9.11
CA GLY A 176 -0.09 -19.15 10.33
C GLY A 176 -1.18 -18.10 10.11
N ILE A 177 -0.88 -17.03 9.38
CA ILE A 177 -1.86 -16.00 8.99
C ILE A 177 -2.97 -16.62 8.13
N GLN A 178 -2.61 -17.41 7.12
CA GLN A 178 -3.58 -18.04 6.22
C GLN A 178 -4.49 -19.03 6.97
N ALA A 179 -3.95 -19.84 7.85
CA ALA A 179 -4.72 -20.80 8.65
C ALA A 179 -5.74 -20.13 9.59
N ALA A 180 -5.49 -18.88 9.98
CA ALA A 180 -6.40 -18.07 10.80
C ALA A 180 -7.37 -17.21 9.98
N ALA A 181 -7.28 -17.23 8.65
CA ALA A 181 -8.12 -16.40 7.77
C ALA A 181 -9.60 -16.84 7.83
N PRO A 182 -10.55 -15.89 7.68
CA PRO A 182 -11.97 -16.19 7.64
C PRO A 182 -12.39 -16.94 6.37
N ILE A 183 -11.61 -16.80 5.30
CA ILE A 183 -11.82 -17.45 4.00
C ILE A 183 -10.53 -18.20 3.63
N ASP A 184 -10.68 -19.35 2.97
CA ASP A 184 -9.57 -20.16 2.45
C ASP A 184 -8.51 -20.57 3.50
N SER A 185 -8.90 -20.73 4.77
CA SER A 185 -8.00 -21.16 5.86
C SER A 185 -7.37 -22.55 5.65
N TYR A 186 -7.91 -23.35 4.75
CA TYR A 186 -7.38 -24.66 4.37
C TYR A 186 -6.22 -24.61 3.36
N VAL A 187 -5.97 -23.43 2.76
CA VAL A 187 -4.87 -23.23 1.81
C VAL A 187 -3.56 -23.06 2.58
N SER A 188 -2.49 -23.68 2.10
CA SER A 188 -1.14 -23.50 2.61
C SER A 188 -0.33 -22.68 1.62
N PRO A 189 0.03 -21.42 1.95
CA PRO A 189 0.86 -20.61 1.06
C PRO A 189 2.26 -21.22 0.93
N GLU A 190 2.79 -21.18 -0.29
CA GLU A 190 4.16 -21.56 -0.62
C GLU A 190 4.83 -20.46 -1.44
N PRO A 191 6.16 -20.31 -1.36
CA PRO A 191 6.88 -19.38 -2.20
C PRO A 191 6.74 -19.74 -3.69
N TRP A 192 6.54 -18.73 -4.55
CA TRP A 192 6.42 -18.91 -5.98
C TRP A 192 7.03 -17.73 -6.75
N ASP A 193 7.40 -17.96 -8.00
CA ASP A 193 7.97 -16.94 -8.88
C ASP A 193 6.86 -15.96 -9.30
N MET A 194 6.93 -14.74 -8.79
CA MET A 194 5.97 -13.68 -9.09
C MET A 194 6.51 -12.78 -10.20
N PRO A 195 5.74 -12.49 -11.28
CA PRO A 195 6.17 -11.58 -12.32
C PRO A 195 6.59 -10.20 -11.78
N GLY A 196 7.78 -9.76 -12.16
CA GLY A 196 8.33 -8.46 -11.73
C GLY A 196 9.19 -8.52 -10.45
N TYR A 197 9.36 -9.69 -9.87
CA TYR A 197 10.27 -9.92 -8.73
C TYR A 197 11.40 -10.88 -9.14
N GLU A 198 12.57 -10.68 -8.57
CA GLU A 198 13.73 -11.54 -8.79
C GLU A 198 13.72 -12.76 -7.87
N ASP A 199 13.20 -12.57 -6.65
CA ASP A 199 13.11 -13.62 -5.63
C ASP A 199 11.68 -14.17 -5.54
N PRO A 200 11.50 -15.46 -5.23
CA PRO A 200 10.19 -16.02 -4.94
C PRO A 200 9.50 -15.27 -3.81
N VAL A 201 8.18 -15.10 -3.92
CA VAL A 201 7.36 -14.41 -2.91
C VAL A 201 6.38 -15.39 -2.31
N VAL A 202 6.22 -15.39 -0.99
CA VAL A 202 5.12 -16.05 -0.29
C VAL A 202 4.06 -15.03 0.08
N MET A 203 2.78 -15.36 -0.11
CA MET A 203 1.66 -14.46 0.19
C MET A 203 0.57 -15.21 0.94
N ALA A 204 0.06 -14.58 1.99
CA ALA A 204 -1.09 -15.04 2.77
C ALA A 204 -2.16 -13.96 2.82
N ALA A 205 -3.42 -14.37 2.68
CA ALA A 205 -4.58 -13.50 2.76
C ALA A 205 -5.35 -13.76 4.06
N GLY A 206 -5.23 -12.87 5.03
CA GLY A 206 -5.97 -12.93 6.29
C GLY A 206 -7.30 -12.18 6.27
N ALA A 207 -7.73 -11.68 5.10
CA ALA A 207 -8.89 -10.82 4.94
C ALA A 207 -10.14 -11.59 4.46
N PHE A 208 -11.33 -11.04 4.73
CA PHE A 208 -12.60 -11.60 4.23
C PHE A 208 -12.73 -11.37 2.71
N VAL A 209 -12.33 -10.20 2.21
CA VAL A 209 -12.26 -9.91 0.77
C VAL A 209 -10.87 -10.30 0.28
N GLN A 210 -10.80 -11.34 -0.55
CA GLN A 210 -9.54 -11.82 -1.13
C GLN A 210 -8.81 -10.71 -1.89
N GLY A 211 -7.51 -10.59 -1.67
CA GLY A 211 -6.68 -9.52 -2.24
C GLY A 211 -6.77 -8.17 -1.54
N SER A 212 -7.69 -7.98 -0.59
CA SER A 212 -7.71 -6.77 0.26
C SER A 212 -6.58 -6.84 1.27
N SER A 213 -5.71 -5.82 1.25
CA SER A 213 -4.56 -5.75 2.17
C SER A 213 -4.84 -4.89 3.41
N ILE A 214 -6.02 -4.25 3.48
CA ILE A 214 -6.34 -3.33 4.59
C ILE A 214 -6.76 -4.06 5.87
N GLU A 215 -7.33 -5.25 5.78
CA GLU A 215 -7.73 -6.01 6.97
C GLU A 215 -6.50 -6.70 7.58
N LEU A 216 -5.98 -7.70 6.90
CA LEU A 216 -4.76 -8.41 7.27
C LEU A 216 -4.22 -9.16 6.06
N SER A 217 -2.95 -8.99 5.77
CA SER A 217 -2.21 -9.83 4.84
C SER A 217 -0.77 -9.97 5.33
N ALA A 218 -0.12 -11.03 4.92
CA ALA A 218 1.31 -11.21 5.14
C ALA A 218 1.94 -11.67 3.83
N ASP A 219 2.95 -10.97 3.39
CA ASP A 219 3.69 -11.29 2.19
C ASP A 219 5.15 -10.87 2.33
N ALA A 220 6.05 -11.67 1.78
CA ALA A 220 7.47 -11.35 1.78
C ALA A 220 8.20 -12.05 0.64
N PRO A 221 9.22 -11.41 0.04
CA PRO A 221 10.18 -12.10 -0.79
C PRO A 221 11.08 -13.01 0.05
N ILE A 222 11.42 -14.17 -0.49
CA ILE A 222 12.32 -15.13 0.18
C ILE A 222 13.78 -14.73 -0.08
N ARG A 223 14.19 -13.69 0.61
CA ARG A 223 15.56 -13.14 0.56
C ARG A 223 15.93 -12.48 1.88
N GLU A 224 17.22 -12.32 2.13
CA GLU A 224 17.69 -11.54 3.27
C GLU A 224 17.18 -10.08 3.21
N PRO A 225 16.82 -9.49 4.34
CA PRO A 225 16.99 -10.00 5.72
C PRO A 225 15.83 -10.86 6.25
N TYR A 226 14.99 -11.43 5.40
CA TYR A 226 13.82 -12.28 5.74
C TYR A 226 12.82 -11.54 6.64
N ASN A 227 12.27 -10.43 6.09
CA ASN A 227 11.29 -9.56 6.76
C ASN A 227 10.02 -9.36 5.94
#